data_972d60d8e6b53b8abebe0388b2bf8070
#
_entry.id   972d60d8e6b53b8abebe0388b2bf8070
#
_cell.length_a   1.000
_cell.length_b   1.000
_cell.length_c   1.000
_cell.angle_alpha   90.00
_cell.angle_beta   90.00
_cell.angle_gamma   90.00
#
_symmetry.space_group_name_H-M   'P 1'
#
loop_
_entity.id
_entity.type
_entity.pdbx_description
1 polymer ?
#
loop_
_entity_poly.entity_id
_entity_poly.type
_entity_poly.pdbx_seq_one_letter_code
_entity_poly.pdbx_strand_id
1 'polypeptide(L)'
;MKIVAIGIGQCGCNIADQFYAINDYSKSFFGRRIEILTDAFAVNTDDTDLSSLKYIPRDMSHRIVIGATRTSGHGVGKVNYEGATIMKESLPVIIDDVLNSRNFYACDAVMVIASGAGGTGSGGIGPLVSALRERVGKPVYAIVVLPFGYEELRETSYAVVNTATCLKTVNQVADAVFVLDNERFGRGSVSLARNLEVVNQQMVRNFFDLFCAGEEGRQKFVGSTVVDAGDIKQSLESISTIGRGEATLPIFHRWKKNHYKESSNGAISLVGALSQAINNLCLNVGAEDARTILALLCAPQDIINLNAVTEISNHLQQRAPKAEIRIADYPRRAREISITLVLSTLTSVGRTENIYLKATELLNKRKALIEEVDSSIKRVEELCAGIPILV
;
A
#
# COMPACT_ATOMS: atom_id res chain seq x y z
N MET A 1 7.08 -13.32 5.76
CA MET A 1 7.55 -12.02 6.36
C MET A 1 6.49 -11.51 7.30
N LYS A 2 6.86 -11.25 8.54
CA LYS A 2 5.99 -10.66 9.55
C LYS A 2 6.13 -9.15 9.56
N ILE A 3 5.03 -8.42 9.64
CA ILE A 3 5.04 -6.96 9.63
C ILE A 3 4.39 -6.38 10.89
N VAL A 4 4.76 -5.13 11.21
CA VAL A 4 3.94 -4.21 11.98
C VAL A 4 3.25 -3.26 10.99
N ALA A 5 1.95 -3.09 11.07
CA ALA A 5 1.20 -2.17 10.21
C ALA A 5 0.79 -0.91 10.99
N ILE A 6 1.09 0.27 10.46
CA ILE A 6 0.72 1.56 11.06
C ILE A 6 -0.09 2.35 10.06
N GLY A 7 -1.38 2.49 10.31
CA GLY A 7 -2.28 3.30 9.48
C GLY A 7 -2.34 4.76 9.98
N ILE A 8 -2.25 5.72 9.05
CA ILE A 8 -2.33 7.15 9.36
C ILE A 8 -3.50 7.78 8.61
N GLY A 9 -4.37 8.49 9.35
CA GLY A 9 -5.60 9.08 8.83
C GLY A 9 -6.63 8.01 8.46
N GLN A 10 -7.83 8.41 8.08
CA GLN A 10 -8.96 7.50 7.87
C GLN A 10 -8.64 6.34 6.92
N CYS A 11 -8.12 6.63 5.74
CA CYS A 11 -7.82 5.59 4.74
C CYS A 11 -6.72 4.63 5.23
N GLY A 12 -5.61 5.15 5.76
CA GLY A 12 -4.52 4.33 6.29
C GLY A 12 -4.95 3.45 7.44
N CYS A 13 -5.71 3.99 8.38
CA CYS A 13 -6.28 3.23 9.52
C CYS A 13 -7.21 2.11 9.04
N ASN A 14 -8.08 2.37 8.07
CA ASN A 14 -8.96 1.35 7.51
C ASN A 14 -8.19 0.22 6.80
N ILE A 15 -7.09 0.51 6.11
CA ILE A 15 -6.26 -0.51 5.48
C ILE A 15 -5.47 -1.30 6.53
N ALA A 16 -4.92 -0.66 7.56
CA ALA A 16 -4.27 -1.35 8.68
C ALA A 16 -5.25 -2.28 9.40
N ASP A 17 -6.50 -1.86 9.58
CA ASP A 17 -7.59 -2.67 10.15
C ASP A 17 -7.88 -3.92 9.28
N GLN A 18 -7.81 -3.81 7.95
CA GLN A 18 -7.93 -4.95 7.04
C GLN A 18 -6.71 -5.88 7.10
N PHE A 19 -5.48 -5.36 7.32
CA PHE A 19 -4.32 -6.22 7.59
C PHE A 19 -4.50 -7.01 8.87
N TYR A 20 -5.09 -6.43 9.90
CA TYR A 20 -5.42 -7.14 11.14
C TYR A 20 -6.45 -8.26 10.87
N ALA A 21 -7.52 -7.96 10.15
CA ALA A 21 -8.55 -8.95 9.78
C ALA A 21 -7.98 -10.14 8.99
N ILE A 22 -7.12 -9.88 8.00
CA ILE A 22 -6.52 -10.96 7.19
C ILE A 22 -5.50 -11.77 7.99
N ASN A 23 -4.82 -11.18 8.97
CA ASN A 23 -3.95 -11.90 9.90
C ASN A 23 -4.75 -12.86 10.80
N ASP A 24 -5.89 -12.43 11.33
CA ASP A 24 -6.78 -13.30 12.12
C ASP A 24 -7.32 -14.46 11.28
N TYR A 25 -7.71 -14.19 10.03
CA TYR A 25 -8.03 -15.25 9.08
C TYR A 25 -6.85 -16.18 8.86
N SER A 26 -5.65 -15.64 8.63
CA SER A 26 -4.44 -16.43 8.41
C SER A 26 -4.12 -17.36 9.56
N LYS A 27 -4.23 -16.90 10.80
CA LYS A 27 -4.00 -17.71 12.02
C LYS A 27 -5.04 -18.80 12.21
N SER A 28 -6.25 -18.63 11.69
CA SER A 28 -7.37 -19.54 11.88
C SER A 28 -7.14 -20.93 11.29
N PHE A 29 -7.99 -21.90 11.70
CA PHE A 29 -7.98 -23.26 11.16
C PHE A 29 -8.28 -23.30 9.66
N PHE A 30 -9.14 -22.41 9.18
CA PHE A 30 -9.53 -22.30 7.77
C PHE A 30 -8.51 -21.53 6.94
N GLY A 31 -7.63 -20.76 7.58
CA GLY A 31 -6.55 -20.02 6.97
C GLY A 31 -5.27 -20.83 6.74
N ARG A 32 -4.14 -20.15 6.86
CA ARG A 32 -2.80 -20.75 6.65
C ARG A 32 -2.18 -21.27 7.95
N ARG A 33 -2.73 -20.95 9.13
CA ARG A 33 -2.15 -21.14 10.47
C ARG A 33 -0.77 -20.45 10.60
N ILE A 34 -0.65 -19.28 10.02
CA ILE A 34 0.56 -18.46 9.96
C ILE A 34 0.20 -17.09 10.50
N GLU A 35 1.06 -16.52 11.30
CA GLU A 35 1.00 -15.13 11.73
C GLU A 35 1.83 -14.28 10.78
N ILE A 36 1.20 -13.29 10.13
CA ILE A 36 1.82 -12.37 9.17
C ILE A 36 1.90 -10.94 9.70
N LEU A 37 1.16 -10.64 10.76
CA LEU A 37 1.13 -9.34 11.41
C LEU A 37 1.44 -9.54 12.89
N THR A 38 2.51 -8.94 13.37
CA THR A 38 2.88 -8.99 14.78
C THR A 38 2.07 -7.99 15.59
N ASP A 39 1.77 -6.82 15.00
CA ASP A 39 0.90 -5.81 15.60
C ASP A 39 0.35 -4.82 14.56
N ALA A 40 -0.69 -4.04 14.92
CA ALA A 40 -1.24 -3.00 14.09
C ALA A 40 -1.67 -1.77 14.90
N PHE A 41 -1.34 -0.59 14.39
CA PHE A 41 -1.63 0.70 15.02
C PHE A 41 -2.44 1.58 14.06
N ALA A 42 -3.35 2.34 14.62
CA ALA A 42 -4.14 3.34 13.91
C ALA A 42 -3.89 4.71 14.54
N VAL A 43 -3.37 5.64 13.74
CA VAL A 43 -3.02 7.00 14.18
C VAL A 43 -3.86 8.01 13.40
N ASN A 44 -4.65 8.82 14.09
CA ASN A 44 -5.49 9.82 13.42
C ASN A 44 -5.68 11.07 14.29
N THR A 45 -6.05 12.17 13.64
CA THR A 45 -6.49 13.42 14.28
C THR A 45 -8.00 13.45 14.50
N ASP A 46 -8.74 12.46 14.00
CA ASP A 46 -10.18 12.32 14.14
C ASP A 46 -10.51 11.07 14.97
N ASP A 47 -11.17 11.27 16.11
CA ASP A 47 -11.54 10.20 17.04
C ASP A 47 -12.68 9.32 16.51
N THR A 48 -13.60 9.90 15.73
CA THR A 48 -14.73 9.18 15.13
C THR A 48 -14.23 8.12 14.15
N ASP A 49 -13.24 8.49 13.33
CA ASP A 49 -12.62 7.55 12.39
C ASP A 49 -11.99 6.35 13.12
N LEU A 50 -11.24 6.61 14.20
CA LEU A 50 -10.62 5.55 15.00
C LEU A 50 -11.66 4.64 15.68
N SER A 51 -12.74 5.23 16.17
CA SER A 51 -13.84 4.48 16.81
C SER A 51 -14.55 3.55 15.84
N SER A 52 -14.56 3.87 14.54
CA SER A 52 -15.20 3.09 13.48
C SER A 52 -14.49 1.80 13.09
N LEU A 53 -13.21 1.64 13.46
CA LEU A 53 -12.39 0.47 13.14
C LEU A 53 -12.95 -0.80 13.82
N LYS A 54 -12.85 -1.93 13.12
CA LYS A 54 -13.50 -3.19 13.51
C LYS A 54 -12.57 -4.16 14.24
N TYR A 55 -11.31 -4.24 13.81
CA TYR A 55 -10.39 -5.33 14.16
C TYR A 55 -9.22 -4.90 15.05
N ILE A 56 -8.58 -3.75 14.80
CA ILE A 56 -7.52 -3.23 15.65
C ILE A 56 -8.04 -3.04 17.09
N PRO A 57 -7.31 -3.48 18.13
CA PRO A 57 -7.73 -3.37 19.53
C PRO A 57 -8.20 -1.96 19.92
N ARG A 58 -9.21 -1.88 20.80
CA ARG A 58 -9.85 -0.61 21.22
C ARG A 58 -9.19 0.01 22.43
N ASP A 59 -7.87 -0.07 22.53
CA ASP A 59 -7.10 0.59 23.56
C ASP A 59 -6.34 1.80 22.99
N MET A 60 -5.86 2.66 23.87
CA MET A 60 -5.22 3.92 23.51
C MET A 60 -3.83 3.75 22.90
N SER A 61 -3.18 2.61 23.14
CA SER A 61 -1.86 2.31 22.56
C SER A 61 -1.94 1.82 21.13
N HIS A 62 -3.09 1.24 20.70
CA HIS A 62 -3.30 0.79 19.33
C HIS A 62 -4.11 1.78 18.49
N ARG A 63 -5.03 2.57 19.12
CA ARG A 63 -5.79 3.63 18.47
C ARG A 63 -5.39 4.97 19.01
N ILE A 64 -4.39 5.58 18.39
CA ILE A 64 -3.69 6.76 18.90
C ILE A 64 -4.30 8.02 18.30
N VAL A 65 -4.97 8.82 19.12
CA VAL A 65 -5.47 10.14 18.73
C VAL A 65 -4.33 11.16 18.88
N ILE A 66 -4.01 11.87 17.81
CA ILE A 66 -2.97 12.89 17.80
C ILE A 66 -3.55 14.29 17.56
N GLY A 67 -2.90 15.32 18.11
CA GLY A 67 -3.26 16.72 17.87
C GLY A 67 -4.64 17.13 18.40
N ALA A 68 -5.19 16.44 19.41
CA ALA A 68 -6.52 16.74 19.96
C ALA A 68 -6.65 18.21 20.46
N THR A 69 -5.58 18.81 20.97
CA THR A 69 -5.54 20.21 21.39
C THR A 69 -5.67 21.21 20.26
N ARG A 70 -5.29 20.85 19.03
CA ARG A 70 -5.37 21.70 17.84
C ARG A 70 -6.63 21.47 17.03
N THR A 71 -7.07 20.21 16.92
CA THR A 71 -8.16 19.81 16.04
C THR A 71 -9.47 19.56 16.77
N SER A 72 -9.45 19.52 18.10
CA SER A 72 -10.59 19.10 18.93
C SER A 72 -11.19 17.75 18.49
N GLY A 73 -10.36 16.87 17.91
CA GLY A 73 -10.76 15.55 17.43
C GLY A 73 -11.50 15.54 16.07
N HIS A 74 -11.46 16.63 15.30
CA HIS A 74 -12.22 16.76 14.04
C HIS A 74 -11.36 16.76 12.76
N GLY A 75 -10.13 16.27 12.84
CA GLY A 75 -9.24 16.21 11.69
C GLY A 75 -8.61 17.55 11.31
N VAL A 76 -7.77 17.58 10.27
CA VAL A 76 -6.98 18.77 9.84
C VAL A 76 -7.53 19.44 8.56
N GLY A 77 -8.77 19.19 8.16
CA GLY A 77 -9.41 19.86 7.02
C GLY A 77 -8.65 19.73 5.68
N LYS A 78 -7.97 18.58 5.44
CA LYS A 78 -7.12 18.31 4.25
C LYS A 78 -5.86 19.20 4.16
N VAL A 79 -5.43 19.88 5.22
CA VAL A 79 -4.20 20.66 5.25
C VAL A 79 -3.05 19.73 5.67
N ASN A 80 -2.25 19.27 4.71
CA ASN A 80 -1.16 18.32 4.98
C ASN A 80 -0.03 18.89 5.82
N TYR A 81 0.23 20.18 5.74
CA TYR A 81 1.21 20.86 6.59
C TYR A 81 0.84 20.75 8.07
N GLU A 82 -0.43 20.96 8.42
CA GLU A 82 -0.92 20.74 9.79
C GLU A 82 -0.80 19.28 10.22
N GLY A 83 -1.14 18.36 9.33
CA GLY A 83 -0.94 16.92 9.56
C GLY A 83 0.52 16.57 9.86
N ALA A 84 1.46 17.16 9.12
CA ALA A 84 2.89 16.95 9.34
C ALA A 84 3.37 17.56 10.66
N THR A 85 2.88 18.73 11.03
CA THR A 85 3.23 19.42 12.29
C THR A 85 2.73 18.60 13.49
N ILE A 86 1.46 18.21 13.49
CA ILE A 86 0.86 17.38 14.55
C ILE A 86 1.58 16.05 14.69
N MET A 87 1.91 15.40 13.55
CA MET A 87 2.66 14.15 13.57
C MET A 87 4.01 14.34 14.24
N LYS A 88 4.79 15.37 13.87
CA LYS A 88 6.11 15.63 14.47
C LYS A 88 6.04 15.82 15.99
N GLU A 89 5.02 16.53 16.46
CA GLU A 89 4.79 16.73 17.90
C GLU A 89 4.41 15.43 18.63
N SER A 90 3.76 14.50 17.93
CA SER A 90 3.26 13.24 18.49
C SER A 90 4.22 12.05 18.31
N LEU A 91 5.32 12.20 17.57
CA LEU A 91 6.29 11.12 17.31
C LEU A 91 6.76 10.38 18.57
N PRO A 92 7.11 11.05 19.69
CA PRO A 92 7.61 10.35 20.87
C PRO A 92 6.60 9.29 21.37
N VAL A 93 5.33 9.68 21.50
CA VAL A 93 4.27 8.78 21.99
C VAL A 93 4.03 7.63 21.02
N ILE A 94 3.89 7.92 19.72
CA ILE A 94 3.62 6.90 18.71
C ILE A 94 4.76 5.88 18.66
N ILE A 95 6.00 6.35 18.67
CA ILE A 95 7.17 5.45 18.59
C ILE A 95 7.29 4.61 19.85
N ASP A 96 7.04 5.19 21.02
CA ASP A 96 7.08 4.45 22.28
C ASP A 96 5.99 3.35 22.31
N ASP A 97 4.77 3.64 21.87
CA ASP A 97 3.70 2.64 21.79
C ASP A 97 4.06 1.51 20.81
N VAL A 98 4.60 1.86 19.64
CA VAL A 98 5.02 0.88 18.62
C VAL A 98 6.17 0.00 19.12
N LEU A 99 7.24 0.58 19.69
CA LEU A 99 8.42 -0.15 20.15
C LEU A 99 8.16 -1.00 21.39
N ASN A 100 7.25 -0.56 22.24
CA ASN A 100 6.86 -1.29 23.46
C ASN A 100 5.80 -2.36 23.20
N SER A 101 5.31 -2.48 21.95
CA SER A 101 4.39 -3.56 21.63
C SER A 101 5.05 -4.93 21.82
N ARG A 102 4.28 -5.86 22.37
CA ARG A 102 4.76 -7.15 22.87
C ARG A 102 5.56 -7.96 21.85
N ASN A 103 5.25 -7.81 20.58
CA ASN A 103 5.79 -8.61 19.48
C ASN A 103 6.58 -7.78 18.46
N PHE A 104 6.88 -6.50 18.74
CA PHE A 104 7.61 -5.65 17.80
C PHE A 104 8.93 -6.28 17.33
N TYR A 105 9.68 -6.88 18.24
CA TYR A 105 10.98 -7.48 17.90
C TYR A 105 10.87 -8.69 16.97
N ALA A 106 9.69 -9.33 16.89
CA ALA A 106 9.44 -10.47 16.03
C ALA A 106 9.05 -10.08 14.60
N CYS A 107 8.82 -8.79 14.28
CA CYS A 107 8.54 -8.37 12.92
C CYS A 107 9.83 -8.31 12.08
N ASP A 108 9.69 -8.47 10.77
CA ASP A 108 10.77 -8.35 9.80
C ASP A 108 10.83 -6.95 9.19
N ALA A 109 9.68 -6.26 9.13
CA ALA A 109 9.54 -4.93 8.57
C ALA A 109 8.40 -4.15 9.22
N VAL A 110 8.45 -2.82 9.13
CA VAL A 110 7.35 -1.92 9.47
C VAL A 110 6.72 -1.39 8.19
N MET A 111 5.39 -1.36 8.13
CA MET A 111 4.62 -0.87 6.99
C MET A 111 3.74 0.29 7.42
N VAL A 112 4.04 1.50 6.95
CA VAL A 112 3.30 2.72 7.24
C VAL A 112 2.35 3.04 6.08
N ILE A 113 1.07 3.24 6.36
CA ILE A 113 -0.01 3.26 5.38
C ILE A 113 -0.76 4.58 5.46
N ALA A 114 -0.88 5.30 4.33
CA ALA A 114 -1.67 6.52 4.27
C ALA A 114 -2.28 6.77 2.88
N SER A 115 -3.32 7.61 2.82
CA SER A 115 -3.76 8.21 1.56
C SER A 115 -2.93 9.45 1.25
N GLY A 116 -2.57 9.62 -0.02
CA GLY A 116 -1.91 10.83 -0.50
C GLY A 116 -2.81 12.07 -0.49
N ALA A 117 -4.14 11.91 -0.58
CA ALA A 117 -5.10 13.00 -0.79
C ALA A 117 -5.55 13.72 0.49
N GLY A 118 -5.51 13.05 1.64
CA GLY A 118 -5.96 13.59 2.92
C GLY A 118 -4.99 14.61 3.52
N GLY A 119 -5.31 15.16 4.68
CA GLY A 119 -4.42 16.05 5.43
C GLY A 119 -3.52 15.28 6.41
N THR A 120 -4.13 14.55 7.34
CA THR A 120 -3.42 13.80 8.40
C THR A 120 -2.49 12.74 7.80
N GLY A 121 -3.00 11.89 6.90
CA GLY A 121 -2.22 10.80 6.30
C GLY A 121 -1.08 11.30 5.44
N SER A 122 -1.37 12.16 4.46
CA SER A 122 -0.37 12.67 3.50
C SER A 122 0.72 13.53 4.15
N GLY A 123 0.34 14.28 5.21
CA GLY A 123 1.30 15.08 5.97
C GLY A 123 2.10 14.26 6.97
N GLY A 124 1.46 13.30 7.64
CA GLY A 124 2.05 12.55 8.74
C GLY A 124 2.97 11.40 8.33
N ILE A 125 2.75 10.79 7.16
CA ILE A 125 3.49 9.58 6.77
C ILE A 125 5.00 9.81 6.66
N GLY A 126 5.44 10.90 6.03
CA GLY A 126 6.86 11.21 5.86
C GLY A 126 7.61 11.35 7.20
N PRO A 127 7.16 12.23 8.11
CA PRO A 127 7.77 12.37 9.43
C PRO A 127 7.82 11.06 10.21
N LEU A 128 6.74 10.24 10.19
CA LEU A 128 6.73 8.98 10.93
C LEU A 128 7.69 7.96 10.31
N VAL A 129 7.70 7.80 8.99
CA VAL A 129 8.63 6.89 8.30
C VAL A 129 10.08 7.26 8.58
N SER A 130 10.43 8.56 8.51
CA SER A 130 11.78 9.03 8.81
C SER A 130 12.20 8.70 10.24
N ALA A 131 11.33 8.98 11.21
CA ALA A 131 11.62 8.74 12.62
C ALA A 131 11.70 7.25 12.98
N LEU A 132 10.88 6.40 12.37
CA LEU A 132 10.97 4.95 12.52
C LEU A 132 12.27 4.42 11.93
N ARG A 133 12.64 4.85 10.72
CA ARG A 133 13.87 4.42 10.05
C ARG A 133 15.15 4.71 10.86
N GLU A 134 15.16 5.82 11.57
CA GLU A 134 16.27 6.18 12.45
C GLU A 134 16.36 5.31 13.71
N ARG A 135 15.22 4.77 14.19
CA ARG A 135 15.13 4.07 15.47
C ARG A 135 15.02 2.55 15.37
N VAL A 136 14.49 2.04 14.26
CA VAL A 136 14.31 0.60 14.04
C VAL A 136 15.35 0.09 13.06
N GLY A 137 16.12 -0.90 13.44
CA GLY A 137 17.09 -1.58 12.55
C GLY A 137 16.44 -2.52 11.51
N LYS A 138 15.20 -2.21 11.10
CA LYS A 138 14.39 -3.00 10.17
C LYS A 138 13.90 -2.13 9.02
N PRO A 139 13.61 -2.68 7.82
CA PRO A 139 13.06 -1.90 6.73
C PRO A 139 11.73 -1.25 7.10
N VAL A 140 11.55 0.00 6.69
CA VAL A 140 10.31 0.75 6.82
C VAL A 140 9.75 1.02 5.44
N TYR A 141 8.70 0.30 5.09
CA TYR A 141 7.99 0.45 3.82
C TYR A 141 6.81 1.40 3.98
N ALA A 142 6.50 2.12 2.93
CA ALA A 142 5.30 2.95 2.88
C ALA A 142 4.27 2.41 1.89
N ILE A 143 3.00 2.49 2.23
CA ILE A 143 1.89 2.32 1.28
C ILE A 143 1.23 3.69 1.11
N VAL A 144 1.23 4.21 -0.10
CA VAL A 144 0.55 5.46 -0.47
C VAL A 144 -0.61 5.13 -1.40
N VAL A 145 -1.83 5.46 -0.96
CA VAL A 145 -3.04 5.28 -1.76
C VAL A 145 -3.35 6.56 -2.53
N LEU A 146 -3.42 6.44 -3.85
CA LEU A 146 -3.78 7.55 -4.73
C LEU A 146 -5.27 7.84 -4.69
N PRO A 147 -5.68 9.12 -4.87
CA PRO A 147 -7.08 9.51 -4.89
C PRO A 147 -7.84 8.93 -6.07
N PHE A 148 -9.16 8.87 -5.95
CA PHE A 148 -10.02 8.68 -7.11
C PHE A 148 -9.96 9.89 -8.05
N GLY A 149 -10.17 9.67 -9.34
CA GLY A 149 -10.16 10.73 -10.36
C GLY A 149 -11.12 11.88 -10.07
N TYR A 150 -12.30 11.60 -9.49
CA TYR A 150 -13.27 12.64 -9.11
C TYR A 150 -12.76 13.59 -8.01
N GLU A 151 -11.83 13.13 -7.15
CA GLU A 151 -11.21 13.97 -6.11
C GLU A 151 -10.20 14.95 -6.71
N GLU A 152 -9.65 14.63 -7.89
CA GLU A 152 -8.67 15.44 -8.61
C GLU A 152 -9.29 16.51 -9.52
N LEU A 153 -10.58 16.37 -9.87
CA LEU A 153 -11.24 17.25 -10.83
C LEU A 153 -11.50 18.67 -10.30
N ARG A 154 -11.47 18.87 -8.98
CA ARG A 154 -11.73 20.17 -8.38
C ARG A 154 -10.44 20.98 -8.30
N GLU A 155 -10.36 22.11 -9.00
CA GLU A 155 -9.18 23.01 -8.95
C GLU A 155 -8.89 23.55 -7.54
N THR A 156 -9.91 23.64 -6.69
CA THR A 156 -9.78 24.03 -5.27
C THR A 156 -9.37 22.86 -4.38
N SER A 157 -9.31 21.63 -4.91
CA SER A 157 -8.95 20.45 -4.11
C SER A 157 -7.48 20.46 -3.70
N TYR A 158 -7.22 20.16 -2.43
CA TYR A 158 -5.86 19.90 -1.96
C TYR A 158 -5.35 18.52 -2.36
N ALA A 159 -6.23 17.62 -2.85
CA ALA A 159 -5.91 16.21 -3.06
C ALA A 159 -4.68 15.98 -3.95
N VAL A 160 -4.61 16.68 -5.08
CA VAL A 160 -3.50 16.54 -6.05
C VAL A 160 -2.18 17.04 -5.46
N VAL A 161 -2.19 18.24 -4.86
CA VAL A 161 -0.98 18.84 -4.26
C VAL A 161 -0.52 18.03 -3.05
N ASN A 162 -1.45 17.59 -2.19
CA ASN A 162 -1.15 16.72 -1.06
C ASN A 162 -0.51 15.41 -1.52
N THR A 163 -1.08 14.77 -2.56
CA THR A 163 -0.57 13.51 -3.10
C THR A 163 0.84 13.68 -3.67
N ALA A 164 1.08 14.74 -4.44
CA ALA A 164 2.41 15.03 -4.98
C ALA A 164 3.44 15.26 -3.87
N THR A 165 3.10 16.06 -2.85
CA THR A 165 3.96 16.32 -1.70
C THR A 165 4.24 15.04 -0.91
N CYS A 166 3.20 14.23 -0.67
CA CYS A 166 3.28 12.95 0.02
C CYS A 166 4.25 12.00 -0.71
N LEU A 167 4.00 11.72 -1.99
CA LEU A 167 4.84 10.83 -2.81
C LEU A 167 6.29 11.29 -2.85
N LYS A 168 6.53 12.59 -3.08
CA LYS A 168 7.89 13.16 -3.10
C LYS A 168 8.60 12.95 -1.76
N THR A 169 7.91 13.21 -0.65
CA THR A 169 8.49 13.08 0.70
C THR A 169 8.80 11.63 1.03
N VAL A 170 7.81 10.74 0.84
CA VAL A 170 7.92 9.33 1.23
C VAL A 170 8.98 8.61 0.41
N ASN A 171 9.11 8.93 -0.89
CA ASN A 171 10.13 8.33 -1.76
C ASN A 171 11.57 8.68 -1.35
N GLN A 172 11.75 9.75 -0.55
CA GLN A 172 13.07 10.12 -0.01
C GLN A 172 13.41 9.43 1.31
N VAL A 173 12.39 9.05 2.08
CA VAL A 173 12.58 8.57 3.46
C VAL A 173 12.26 7.09 3.66
N ALA A 174 11.45 6.46 2.82
CA ALA A 174 11.11 5.03 2.93
C ALA A 174 12.15 4.15 2.23
N ASP A 175 12.28 2.88 2.67
CA ASP A 175 13.10 1.89 1.98
C ASP A 175 12.47 1.43 0.66
N ALA A 176 11.13 1.34 0.62
CA ALA A 176 10.34 1.22 -0.61
C ALA A 176 8.94 1.82 -0.41
N VAL A 177 8.30 2.23 -1.53
CA VAL A 177 6.97 2.85 -1.52
C VAL A 177 6.03 2.05 -2.41
N PHE A 178 5.09 1.34 -1.83
CA PHE A 178 3.99 0.74 -2.58
C PHE A 178 2.96 1.82 -2.92
N VAL A 179 2.76 2.05 -4.21
CA VAL A 179 1.74 2.96 -4.71
C VAL A 179 0.53 2.15 -5.17
N LEU A 180 -0.62 2.42 -4.55
CA LEU A 180 -1.89 1.75 -4.82
C LEU A 180 -2.90 2.77 -5.33
N ASP A 181 -3.52 2.51 -6.48
CA ASP A 181 -4.49 3.43 -7.10
C ASP A 181 -5.93 2.96 -6.87
N ASN A 182 -6.72 3.77 -6.19
CA ASN A 182 -8.15 3.52 -5.94
C ASN A 182 -8.94 3.27 -7.24
N GLU A 183 -8.58 3.94 -8.34
CA GLU A 183 -9.24 3.76 -9.64
C GLU A 183 -9.15 2.35 -10.18
N ARG A 184 -8.13 1.59 -9.80
CA ARG A 184 -7.93 0.20 -10.25
C ARG A 184 -8.99 -0.75 -9.70
N PHE A 185 -9.62 -0.42 -8.58
CA PHE A 185 -10.54 -1.30 -7.84
C PHE A 185 -11.96 -0.75 -7.74
N GLY A 186 -12.17 0.51 -8.10
CA GLY A 186 -13.46 1.18 -7.99
C GLY A 186 -14.54 0.51 -8.86
N ARG A 187 -15.71 0.28 -8.28
CA ARG A 187 -16.90 -0.26 -8.97
C ARG A 187 -18.00 0.79 -8.96
N GLY A 188 -18.34 1.34 -10.11
CA GLY A 188 -19.30 2.44 -10.24
C GLY A 188 -20.75 2.13 -9.80
N SER A 189 -21.10 0.84 -9.58
CA SER A 189 -22.47 0.40 -9.27
C SER A 189 -22.76 0.17 -7.79
N VAL A 190 -21.80 0.43 -6.88
CA VAL A 190 -21.91 0.15 -5.45
C VAL A 190 -21.83 1.45 -4.64
N SER A 191 -22.45 1.50 -3.45
CA SER A 191 -22.31 2.66 -2.55
C SER A 191 -20.84 2.96 -2.25
N LEU A 192 -20.48 4.23 -2.07
CA LEU A 192 -19.10 4.66 -1.84
C LEU A 192 -18.46 3.93 -0.64
N ALA A 193 -19.17 3.84 0.49
CA ALA A 193 -18.65 3.18 1.69
C ALA A 193 -18.35 1.69 1.45
N ARG A 194 -19.25 0.97 0.79
CA ARG A 194 -19.05 -0.45 0.46
C ARG A 194 -17.95 -0.63 -0.59
N ASN A 195 -17.83 0.31 -1.51
CA ASN A 195 -16.78 0.31 -2.52
C ASN A 195 -15.40 0.43 -1.85
N LEU A 196 -15.22 1.39 -0.94
CA LEU A 196 -13.98 1.58 -0.17
C LEU A 196 -13.61 0.35 0.65
N GLU A 197 -14.57 -0.30 1.31
CA GLU A 197 -14.31 -1.55 2.07
C GLU A 197 -13.80 -2.66 1.13
N VAL A 198 -14.45 -2.86 -0.02
CA VAL A 198 -14.00 -3.86 -1.02
C VAL A 198 -12.63 -3.52 -1.59
N VAL A 199 -12.38 -2.26 -1.90
CA VAL A 199 -11.07 -1.77 -2.39
C VAL A 199 -9.97 -2.08 -1.40
N ASN A 200 -10.16 -1.72 -0.12
CA ASN A 200 -9.20 -1.97 0.94
C ASN A 200 -8.91 -3.47 1.13
N GLN A 201 -9.95 -4.31 1.10
CA GLN A 201 -9.82 -5.77 1.19
C GLN A 201 -9.01 -6.33 0.01
N GLN A 202 -9.27 -5.87 -1.21
CA GLN A 202 -8.53 -6.32 -2.40
C GLN A 202 -7.07 -5.90 -2.37
N MET A 203 -6.79 -4.67 -1.95
CA MET A 203 -5.42 -4.17 -1.79
C MET A 203 -4.62 -5.05 -0.82
N VAL A 204 -5.16 -5.31 0.37
CA VAL A 204 -4.51 -6.12 1.40
C VAL A 204 -4.34 -7.58 0.96
N ARG A 205 -5.32 -8.14 0.24
CA ARG A 205 -5.26 -9.51 -0.26
C ARG A 205 -4.06 -9.77 -1.18
N ASN A 206 -3.60 -8.77 -1.92
CA ASN A 206 -2.44 -8.91 -2.79
C ASN A 206 -1.15 -9.24 -2.02
N PHE A 207 -1.03 -8.81 -0.76
CA PHE A 207 0.14 -9.08 0.09
C PHE A 207 0.08 -10.44 0.81
N PHE A 208 -1.11 -11.07 0.87
CA PHE A 208 -1.35 -12.21 1.74
C PHE A 208 -0.43 -13.41 1.48
N ASP A 209 -0.38 -13.89 0.24
CA ASP A 209 0.43 -15.06 -0.11
C ASP A 209 1.93 -14.75 0.05
N LEU A 210 2.35 -13.52 -0.29
CA LEU A 210 3.73 -13.06 -0.16
C LEU A 210 4.20 -13.09 1.30
N PHE A 211 3.39 -12.58 2.22
CA PHE A 211 3.75 -12.57 3.64
C PHE A 211 3.68 -13.97 4.26
N CYS A 212 2.75 -14.82 3.81
CA CYS A 212 2.64 -16.18 4.29
C CYS A 212 3.79 -17.08 3.83
N ALA A 213 4.32 -16.90 2.63
CA ALA A 213 5.28 -17.81 2.02
C ALA A 213 6.56 -17.96 2.86
N GLY A 214 7.13 -16.85 3.31
CA GLY A 214 8.36 -16.86 4.12
C GLY A 214 8.16 -17.31 5.58
N GLU A 215 6.91 -17.47 6.04
CA GLU A 215 6.58 -17.91 7.41
C GLU A 215 6.07 -19.37 7.47
N GLU A 216 6.11 -20.08 6.34
CA GLU A 216 5.59 -21.45 6.28
C GLU A 216 6.54 -22.45 6.97
N GLY A 217 6.17 -22.91 8.14
CA GLY A 217 6.94 -23.90 8.91
C GLY A 217 6.61 -25.36 8.60
N ARG A 218 5.57 -25.64 7.82
CA ARG A 218 5.14 -27.02 7.51
C ARG A 218 5.86 -27.51 6.27
N GLN A 219 6.80 -28.44 6.45
CA GLN A 219 7.71 -28.97 5.42
C GLN A 219 7.02 -29.30 4.07
N LYS A 220 5.78 -29.82 4.09
CA LYS A 220 5.03 -30.16 2.86
C LYS A 220 4.55 -28.94 2.04
N PHE A 221 4.68 -27.73 2.56
CA PHE A 221 4.30 -26.47 1.91
C PHE A 221 5.49 -25.53 1.76
N VAL A 222 6.68 -25.96 2.16
CA VAL A 222 7.93 -25.25 1.88
C VAL A 222 8.29 -25.51 0.42
N GLY A 223 8.51 -24.44 -0.33
CA GLY A 223 8.90 -24.49 -1.74
C GLY A 223 10.35 -24.92 -1.96
N SER A 224 10.70 -25.12 -3.21
CA SER A 224 12.08 -25.36 -3.64
C SER A 224 12.90 -24.08 -3.66
N THR A 225 12.25 -22.97 -4.01
CA THR A 225 12.79 -21.61 -3.97
C THR A 225 11.92 -20.79 -3.03
N VAL A 226 12.31 -20.77 -1.76
CA VAL A 226 11.55 -20.06 -0.71
C VAL A 226 11.85 -18.57 -0.80
N VAL A 227 10.80 -17.73 -0.76
CA VAL A 227 10.94 -16.30 -0.53
C VAL A 227 10.96 -16.04 0.97
N ASP A 228 12.06 -15.56 1.48
CA ASP A 228 12.15 -15.09 2.86
C ASP A 228 12.07 -13.55 2.96
N ALA A 229 12.15 -13.03 4.19
CA ALA A 229 12.13 -11.58 4.41
C ALA A 229 13.36 -10.88 3.79
N GLY A 230 14.50 -11.58 3.67
CA GLY A 230 15.71 -11.06 3.03
C GLY A 230 15.52 -10.89 1.52
N ASP A 231 14.92 -11.88 0.85
CA ASP A 231 14.61 -11.82 -0.59
C ASP A 231 13.63 -10.69 -0.91
N ILE A 232 12.59 -10.54 -0.08
CA ILE A 232 11.62 -9.44 -0.21
C ILE A 232 12.34 -8.10 -0.06
N LYS A 233 13.18 -7.96 0.98
CA LYS A 233 13.97 -6.74 1.21
C LYS A 233 14.87 -6.40 0.03
N GLN A 234 15.56 -7.37 -0.54
CA GLN A 234 16.45 -7.17 -1.71
C GLN A 234 15.68 -6.86 -2.99
N SER A 235 14.40 -7.26 -3.07
CA SER A 235 13.54 -7.03 -4.24
C SER A 235 12.78 -5.72 -4.18
N LEU A 236 12.75 -5.05 -3.02
CA LEU A 236 11.97 -3.83 -2.80
C LEU A 236 12.86 -2.61 -2.68
N GLU A 237 12.74 -1.70 -3.64
CA GLU A 237 13.42 -0.42 -3.65
C GLU A 237 12.55 0.63 -4.38
N SER A 238 12.58 1.88 -3.91
CA SER A 238 11.88 2.99 -4.57
C SER A 238 10.37 2.71 -4.78
N ILE A 239 9.79 3.22 -5.88
CA ILE A 239 8.37 3.03 -6.18
C ILE A 239 8.12 1.60 -6.64
N SER A 240 7.17 0.97 -5.99
CA SER A 240 6.78 -0.43 -6.21
C SER A 240 5.27 -0.57 -6.31
N THR A 241 4.81 -1.64 -6.94
CA THR A 241 3.39 -2.02 -6.96
C THR A 241 3.25 -3.53 -6.88
N ILE A 242 2.06 -3.99 -6.56
CA ILE A 242 1.76 -5.41 -6.37
C ILE A 242 0.45 -5.76 -7.10
N GLY A 243 0.37 -6.96 -7.62
CA GLY A 243 -0.83 -7.50 -8.23
C GLY A 243 -0.96 -8.99 -7.98
N ARG A 244 -2.18 -9.50 -7.99
CA ARG A 244 -2.47 -10.92 -7.78
C ARG A 244 -3.45 -11.43 -8.82
N GLY A 245 -3.12 -12.58 -9.42
CA GLY A 245 -3.98 -13.31 -10.32
C GLY A 245 -4.29 -14.70 -9.78
N GLU A 246 -5.47 -15.20 -10.08
CA GLU A 246 -5.97 -16.50 -9.64
C GLU A 246 -6.47 -17.30 -10.83
N ALA A 247 -6.29 -18.62 -10.77
CA ALA A 247 -6.92 -19.55 -11.69
C ALA A 247 -7.42 -20.76 -10.91
N THR A 248 -8.54 -21.33 -11.37
CA THR A 248 -9.13 -22.49 -10.72
C THR A 248 -8.86 -23.74 -11.58
N LEU A 249 -8.35 -24.79 -10.95
CA LEU A 249 -8.16 -26.07 -11.61
C LEU A 249 -9.51 -26.77 -11.84
N PRO A 250 -9.74 -27.37 -13.03
CA PRO A 250 -10.93 -28.15 -13.28
C PRO A 250 -11.13 -29.29 -12.26
N ILE A 251 -12.38 -29.53 -11.85
CA ILE A 251 -12.74 -30.51 -10.80
C ILE A 251 -12.26 -31.93 -11.13
N PHE A 252 -12.14 -32.28 -12.40
CA PHE A 252 -11.74 -33.61 -12.88
C PHE A 252 -10.22 -33.86 -12.93
N HIS A 253 -9.39 -32.92 -12.49
CA HIS A 253 -7.93 -33.05 -12.50
C HIS A 253 -7.41 -34.22 -11.64
N ARG A 254 -8.19 -34.68 -10.68
CA ARG A 254 -7.77 -35.70 -9.69
C ARG A 254 -8.00 -37.14 -10.13
N TRP A 255 -8.69 -37.40 -11.24
CA TRP A 255 -9.15 -38.74 -11.65
C TRP A 255 -8.50 -39.31 -12.91
N LYS A 256 -7.66 -38.57 -13.62
CA LYS A 256 -6.94 -39.07 -14.80
C LYS A 256 -5.44 -39.04 -14.58
N LYS A 257 -4.81 -40.18 -14.39
CA LYS A 257 -3.36 -40.40 -14.35
C LYS A 257 -2.68 -40.23 -15.71
N ASN A 258 -2.85 -39.13 -16.42
CA ASN A 258 -2.11 -38.86 -17.67
C ASN A 258 -1.16 -37.67 -17.42
N HIS A 259 0.03 -37.96 -16.90
CA HIS A 259 1.05 -36.98 -16.52
C HIS A 259 1.43 -35.93 -17.60
N TYR A 260 1.34 -36.26 -18.86
CA TYR A 260 1.73 -35.35 -19.96
C TYR A 260 0.68 -34.26 -20.28
N LYS A 261 -0.61 -34.58 -20.25
CA LYS A 261 -1.69 -33.58 -20.44
C LYS A 261 -1.94 -32.69 -19.23
N GLU A 262 -1.57 -33.18 -18.06
CA GLU A 262 -1.74 -32.46 -16.80
C GLU A 262 -0.71 -31.34 -16.66
N SER A 263 0.53 -31.57 -17.08
CA SER A 263 1.59 -30.57 -17.02
C SER A 263 1.31 -29.38 -17.97
N SER A 264 0.76 -29.63 -19.16
CA SER A 264 0.43 -28.56 -20.11
C SER A 264 -0.76 -27.70 -19.64
N ASN A 265 -1.81 -28.31 -19.08
CA ASN A 265 -2.97 -27.59 -18.56
C ASN A 265 -2.62 -26.76 -17.30
N GLY A 266 -1.72 -27.26 -16.46
CA GLY A 266 -1.20 -26.55 -15.29
C GLY A 266 -0.40 -25.31 -15.69
N ALA A 267 0.50 -25.44 -16.67
CA ALA A 267 1.29 -24.33 -17.19
C ALA A 267 0.40 -23.26 -17.85
N ILE A 268 -0.58 -23.65 -18.67
CA ILE A 268 -1.57 -22.73 -19.26
C ILE A 268 -2.34 -21.97 -18.16
N SER A 269 -2.73 -22.64 -17.07
CA SER A 269 -3.42 -22.02 -15.96
C SER A 269 -2.52 -21.02 -15.18
N LEU A 270 -1.23 -21.33 -15.03
CA LEU A 270 -0.25 -20.41 -14.42
C LEU A 270 -0.01 -19.18 -15.29
N VAL A 271 0.15 -19.34 -16.60
CA VAL A 271 0.27 -18.20 -17.55
C VAL A 271 -1.00 -17.34 -17.52
N GLY A 272 -2.17 -17.97 -17.43
CA GLY A 272 -3.44 -17.25 -17.23
C GLY A 272 -3.46 -16.45 -15.92
N ALA A 273 -3.02 -17.04 -14.80
CA ALA A 273 -2.89 -16.36 -13.52
C ALA A 273 -1.86 -15.23 -13.57
N LEU A 274 -0.71 -15.41 -14.27
CA LEU A 274 0.27 -14.34 -14.48
C LEU A 274 -0.33 -13.17 -15.24
N SER A 275 -1.03 -13.44 -16.34
CA SER A 275 -1.67 -12.40 -17.14
C SER A 275 -2.70 -11.62 -16.31
N GLN A 276 -3.45 -12.32 -15.47
CA GLN A 276 -4.39 -11.70 -14.54
C GLN A 276 -3.67 -10.90 -13.44
N ALA A 277 -2.52 -11.38 -12.90
CA ALA A 277 -1.73 -10.65 -11.91
C ALA A 277 -1.23 -9.31 -12.49
N ILE A 278 -0.75 -9.31 -13.74
CA ILE A 278 -0.33 -8.10 -14.45
C ILE A 278 -1.53 -7.13 -14.63
N ASN A 279 -2.68 -7.65 -15.05
CA ASN A 279 -3.89 -6.84 -15.23
C ASN A 279 -4.45 -6.29 -13.90
N ASN A 280 -4.21 -6.99 -12.79
CA ASN A 280 -4.65 -6.63 -11.44
C ASN A 280 -3.57 -5.89 -10.63
N LEU A 281 -2.51 -5.39 -11.25
CA LEU A 281 -1.57 -4.52 -10.55
C LEU A 281 -2.31 -3.35 -9.90
N CYS A 282 -1.95 -3.03 -8.68
CA CYS A 282 -2.55 -1.93 -7.93
C CYS A 282 -2.27 -0.54 -8.53
N LEU A 283 -1.33 -0.47 -9.47
CA LEU A 283 -0.97 0.71 -10.22
C LEU A 283 -0.96 0.38 -11.71
N ASN A 284 -1.41 1.31 -12.54
CA ASN A 284 -1.40 1.11 -13.99
C ASN A 284 -0.01 1.37 -14.57
N VAL A 285 0.79 0.31 -14.62
CA VAL A 285 2.17 0.31 -15.16
C VAL A 285 2.39 -0.98 -15.94
N GLY A 286 3.35 -0.95 -16.87
CA GLY A 286 3.81 -2.12 -17.57
C GLY A 286 4.88 -2.88 -16.80
N ALA A 287 5.06 -4.17 -17.08
CA ALA A 287 6.16 -4.93 -16.51
C ALA A 287 7.53 -4.42 -17.00
N GLU A 288 7.58 -3.83 -18.19
CA GLU A 288 8.75 -3.19 -18.81
C GLU A 288 9.28 -1.98 -18.04
N ASP A 289 8.43 -1.36 -17.22
CA ASP A 289 8.82 -0.21 -16.39
C ASP A 289 9.59 -0.63 -15.12
N ALA A 290 9.54 -1.91 -14.76
CA ALA A 290 10.20 -2.43 -13.56
C ALA A 290 11.68 -2.77 -13.82
N ARG A 291 12.52 -2.54 -12.80
CA ARG A 291 13.91 -3.04 -12.77
C ARG A 291 14.04 -4.34 -11.98
N THR A 292 13.13 -4.57 -11.06
CA THR A 292 13.07 -5.81 -10.27
C THR A 292 11.65 -6.35 -10.28
N ILE A 293 11.52 -7.65 -10.54
CA ILE A 293 10.25 -8.37 -10.54
C ILE A 293 10.38 -9.55 -9.59
N LEU A 294 9.47 -9.64 -8.61
CA LEU A 294 9.32 -10.81 -7.75
C LEU A 294 7.98 -11.48 -8.08
N ALA A 295 8.03 -12.73 -8.52
CA ALA A 295 6.86 -13.56 -8.81
C ALA A 295 6.79 -14.73 -7.85
N LEU A 296 5.72 -14.80 -7.05
CA LEU A 296 5.43 -15.91 -6.14
C LEU A 296 4.35 -16.81 -6.74
N LEU A 297 4.70 -18.06 -7.00
CA LEU A 297 3.81 -19.07 -7.56
C LEU A 297 3.18 -19.90 -6.44
N CYS A 298 1.88 -19.78 -6.24
CA CYS A 298 1.12 -20.57 -5.28
C CYS A 298 0.27 -21.60 -6.03
N ALA A 299 0.62 -22.88 -5.96
CA ALA A 299 -0.12 -23.96 -6.64
C ALA A 299 0.18 -25.31 -5.97
N PRO A 300 -0.57 -26.38 -6.33
CA PRO A 300 -0.16 -27.75 -5.97
C PRO A 300 1.24 -28.07 -6.48
N GLN A 301 2.00 -28.87 -5.70
CA GLN A 301 3.40 -29.16 -5.97
C GLN A 301 3.64 -29.86 -7.33
N ASP A 302 2.70 -30.66 -7.79
CA ASP A 302 2.72 -31.33 -9.09
C ASP A 302 2.58 -30.36 -10.29
N ILE A 303 2.04 -29.17 -10.05
CA ILE A 303 1.90 -28.11 -11.05
C ILE A 303 3.13 -27.22 -11.10
N ILE A 304 3.74 -26.94 -9.97
CA ILE A 304 4.98 -26.14 -9.89
C ILE A 304 6.17 -27.03 -10.28
N ASN A 305 6.39 -27.19 -11.57
CA ASN A 305 7.50 -27.95 -12.12
C ASN A 305 8.44 -27.05 -12.93
N LEU A 306 9.61 -27.56 -13.31
CA LEU A 306 10.63 -26.79 -14.02
C LEU A 306 10.08 -26.12 -15.31
N ASN A 307 9.22 -26.83 -16.05
CA ASN A 307 8.64 -26.27 -17.28
C ASN A 307 7.75 -25.08 -16.98
N ALA A 308 6.91 -25.17 -15.95
CA ALA A 308 6.03 -24.07 -15.52
C ALA A 308 6.82 -22.84 -15.08
N VAL A 309 7.88 -23.04 -14.27
CA VAL A 309 8.77 -21.96 -13.82
C VAL A 309 9.49 -21.33 -15.03
N THR A 310 10.01 -22.16 -15.97
CA THR A 310 10.67 -21.68 -17.19
C THR A 310 9.70 -20.88 -18.06
N GLU A 311 8.47 -21.34 -18.22
CA GLU A 311 7.45 -20.65 -19.03
C GLU A 311 7.09 -19.29 -18.42
N ILE A 312 6.87 -19.20 -17.10
CA ILE A 312 6.64 -17.95 -16.39
C ILE A 312 7.85 -17.01 -16.53
N SER A 313 9.06 -17.55 -16.36
CA SER A 313 10.30 -16.77 -16.52
C SER A 313 10.40 -16.17 -17.93
N ASN A 314 10.16 -16.99 -18.96
CA ASN A 314 10.20 -16.55 -20.36
C ASN A 314 9.15 -15.47 -20.65
N HIS A 315 7.92 -15.62 -20.12
CA HIS A 315 6.87 -14.63 -20.28
C HIS A 315 7.22 -13.30 -19.61
N LEU A 316 7.82 -13.31 -18.46
CA LEU A 316 8.28 -12.11 -17.76
C LEU A 316 9.48 -11.48 -18.47
N GLN A 317 10.47 -12.30 -18.88
CA GLN A 317 11.67 -11.83 -19.60
C GLN A 317 11.34 -11.18 -20.93
N GLN A 318 10.34 -11.71 -21.68
CA GLN A 318 9.88 -11.10 -22.92
C GLN A 318 9.24 -9.72 -22.71
N ARG A 319 8.50 -9.54 -21.60
CA ARG A 319 7.86 -8.25 -21.27
C ARG A 319 8.81 -7.25 -20.62
N ALA A 320 9.74 -7.73 -19.82
CA ALA A 320 10.66 -6.91 -19.03
C ALA A 320 12.12 -7.39 -19.21
N PRO A 321 12.70 -7.23 -20.41
CA PRO A 321 14.02 -7.78 -20.73
C PRO A 321 15.18 -7.16 -19.93
N LYS A 322 14.93 -6.01 -19.29
CA LYS A 322 15.92 -5.28 -18.47
C LYS A 322 15.74 -5.51 -16.96
N ALA A 323 14.72 -6.26 -16.56
CA ALA A 323 14.41 -6.50 -15.16
C ALA A 323 15.18 -7.71 -14.61
N GLU A 324 15.61 -7.61 -13.36
CA GLU A 324 16.01 -8.77 -12.57
C GLU A 324 14.73 -9.51 -12.14
N ILE A 325 14.59 -10.76 -12.56
CA ILE A 325 13.39 -11.56 -12.29
C ILE A 325 13.72 -12.60 -11.26
N ARG A 326 13.01 -12.58 -10.14
CA ARG A 326 13.06 -13.58 -9.07
C ARG A 326 11.74 -14.34 -9.04
N ILE A 327 11.80 -15.65 -9.13
CA ILE A 327 10.64 -16.53 -9.08
C ILE A 327 10.79 -17.44 -7.88
N ALA A 328 9.74 -17.47 -7.06
CA ALA A 328 9.66 -18.33 -5.91
C ALA A 328 8.39 -19.18 -5.95
N ASP A 329 8.42 -20.29 -5.25
CA ASP A 329 7.34 -21.24 -5.20
C ASP A 329 6.80 -21.42 -3.78
N TYR A 330 5.48 -21.47 -3.65
CA TYR A 330 4.77 -21.72 -2.41
C TYR A 330 3.76 -22.86 -2.62
N PRO A 331 4.17 -24.12 -2.46
CA PRO A 331 3.31 -25.28 -2.70
C PRO A 331 2.07 -25.28 -1.81
N ARG A 332 0.90 -25.51 -2.41
CA ARG A 332 -0.38 -25.53 -1.68
C ARG A 332 -1.21 -26.74 -2.06
N ARG A 333 -2.09 -27.17 -1.14
CA ARG A 333 -3.06 -28.25 -1.40
C ARG A 333 -4.32 -27.77 -2.11
N ALA A 334 -4.49 -26.47 -2.23
CA ALA A 334 -5.68 -25.87 -2.81
C ALA A 334 -5.80 -26.23 -4.29
N ARG A 335 -7.03 -26.25 -4.80
CA ARG A 335 -7.33 -26.34 -6.24
C ARG A 335 -7.10 -25.00 -6.94
N GLU A 336 -6.79 -23.99 -6.17
CA GLU A 336 -6.55 -22.63 -6.65
C GLU A 336 -5.07 -22.47 -6.99
N ILE A 337 -4.84 -21.92 -8.16
CA ILE A 337 -3.53 -21.40 -8.55
C ILE A 337 -3.58 -19.90 -8.33
N SER A 338 -2.56 -19.33 -7.70
CA SER A 338 -2.40 -17.88 -7.67
C SER A 338 -0.96 -17.50 -7.96
N ILE A 339 -0.79 -16.36 -8.62
CA ILE A 339 0.50 -15.69 -8.77
C ILE A 339 0.40 -14.32 -8.14
N THR A 340 1.31 -14.04 -7.21
CA THR A 340 1.54 -12.69 -6.70
C THR A 340 2.75 -12.11 -7.40
N LEU A 341 2.57 -10.95 -8.02
CA LEU A 341 3.59 -10.25 -8.78
C LEU A 341 3.90 -8.91 -8.09
N VAL A 342 5.15 -8.68 -7.76
CA VAL A 342 5.65 -7.39 -7.28
C VAL A 342 6.55 -6.81 -8.34
N LEU A 343 6.24 -5.60 -8.78
CA LEU A 343 7.08 -4.78 -9.64
C LEU A 343 7.72 -3.69 -8.79
N SER A 344 9.04 -3.60 -8.82
CA SER A 344 9.81 -2.67 -7.99
C SER A 344 10.80 -1.86 -8.82
N THR A 345 11.27 -0.76 -8.24
CA THR A 345 12.15 0.21 -8.91
C THR A 345 11.57 0.65 -10.25
N LEU A 346 10.30 1.11 -10.19
CA LEU A 346 9.57 1.56 -11.36
C LEU A 346 10.21 2.82 -11.94
N THR A 347 10.57 2.77 -13.22
CA THR A 347 11.28 3.85 -13.94
C THR A 347 10.35 4.87 -14.57
N SER A 348 9.12 4.47 -14.89
CA SER A 348 8.07 5.33 -15.41
C SER A 348 6.74 4.96 -14.77
N VAL A 349 6.05 5.94 -14.25
CA VAL A 349 4.74 5.77 -13.61
C VAL A 349 3.86 6.93 -14.06
N GLY A 350 3.24 6.77 -15.24
CA GLY A 350 2.44 7.83 -15.86
C GLY A 350 1.36 8.44 -14.96
N ARG A 351 0.82 7.63 -14.01
CA ARG A 351 -0.17 8.10 -13.03
C ARG A 351 0.46 9.11 -12.04
N THR A 352 1.65 8.83 -11.50
CA THR A 352 2.34 9.73 -10.57
C THR A 352 2.92 10.95 -11.29
N GLU A 353 3.44 10.79 -12.51
CA GLU A 353 3.91 11.89 -13.35
C GLU A 353 2.80 12.90 -13.62
N ASN A 354 1.59 12.41 -13.98
CA ASN A 354 0.43 13.25 -14.19
C ASN A 354 0.00 14.01 -12.91
N ILE A 355 0.09 13.36 -11.73
CA ILE A 355 -0.17 14.01 -10.45
C ILE A 355 0.84 15.15 -10.20
N TYR A 356 2.14 14.93 -10.46
CA TYR A 356 3.16 15.97 -10.31
C TYR A 356 2.94 17.15 -11.26
N LEU A 357 2.62 16.89 -12.53
CA LEU A 357 2.31 17.93 -13.52
C LEU A 357 1.10 18.77 -13.08
N LYS A 358 0.00 18.13 -12.73
CA LYS A 358 -1.20 18.83 -12.22
C LYS A 358 -0.92 19.60 -10.94
N ALA A 359 -0.13 19.04 -10.02
CA ALA A 359 0.21 19.72 -8.77
C ALA A 359 1.01 21.00 -9.02
N THR A 360 2.00 20.95 -9.95
CA THR A 360 2.80 22.10 -10.34
C THR A 360 1.94 23.19 -10.98
N GLU A 361 1.03 22.81 -11.87
CA GLU A 361 0.09 23.74 -12.49
C GLU A 361 -0.81 24.44 -11.46
N LEU A 362 -1.41 23.65 -10.52
CA LEU A 362 -2.24 24.19 -9.46
C LEU A 362 -1.49 25.11 -8.51
N LEU A 363 -0.23 24.78 -8.17
CA LEU A 363 0.59 25.64 -7.34
C LEU A 363 0.92 26.98 -8.04
N ASN A 364 1.23 26.96 -9.33
CA ASN A 364 1.46 28.17 -10.11
C ASN A 364 0.20 29.05 -10.22
N LYS A 365 -0.96 28.45 -10.47
CA LYS A 365 -2.26 29.18 -10.47
C LYS A 365 -2.55 29.80 -9.10
N ARG A 366 -2.33 29.07 -7.99
CA ARG A 366 -2.52 29.61 -6.64
C ARG A 366 -1.58 30.77 -6.32
N LYS A 367 -0.31 30.67 -6.75
CA LYS A 367 0.66 31.74 -6.56
C LYS A 367 0.21 33.01 -7.29
N ALA A 368 -0.19 32.91 -8.55
CA ALA A 368 -0.70 34.05 -9.31
C ALA A 368 -1.94 34.68 -8.68
N LEU A 369 -2.87 33.84 -8.17
CA LEU A 369 -4.07 34.34 -7.47
C LEU A 369 -3.71 35.07 -6.18
N ILE A 370 -2.76 34.59 -5.39
CA ILE A 370 -2.29 35.26 -4.17
C ILE A 370 -1.70 36.63 -4.51
N GLU A 371 -0.85 36.72 -5.55
CA GLU A 371 -0.26 37.98 -6.01
C GLU A 371 -1.35 38.99 -6.44
N GLU A 372 -2.41 38.52 -7.10
CA GLU A 372 -3.56 39.34 -7.48
C GLU A 372 -4.34 39.83 -6.26
N VAL A 373 -4.62 38.94 -5.29
CA VAL A 373 -5.32 39.29 -4.04
C VAL A 373 -4.50 40.28 -3.23
N ASP A 374 -3.19 40.06 -3.06
CA ASP A 374 -2.32 40.98 -2.32
C ASP A 374 -2.27 42.37 -2.96
N SER A 375 -2.25 42.43 -4.30
CA SER A 375 -2.33 43.73 -5.01
C SER A 375 -3.68 44.43 -4.78
N SER A 376 -4.74 43.67 -4.74
CA SER A 376 -6.11 44.20 -4.47
C SER A 376 -6.26 44.69 -3.01
N ILE A 377 -5.71 43.94 -2.04
CA ILE A 377 -5.70 44.36 -0.63
C ILE A 377 -4.92 45.66 -0.46
N LYS A 378 -3.72 45.78 -1.00
CA LYS A 378 -2.93 47.02 -0.96
C LYS A 378 -3.70 48.21 -1.52
N ARG A 379 -4.39 48.01 -2.64
CA ARG A 379 -5.21 49.04 -3.22
C ARG A 379 -6.35 49.47 -2.29
N VAL A 380 -6.99 48.53 -1.60
CA VAL A 380 -8.06 48.81 -0.62
C VAL A 380 -7.49 49.54 0.60
N GLU A 381 -6.33 49.11 1.10
CA GLU A 381 -5.61 49.78 2.21
C GLU A 381 -5.28 51.25 1.84
N GLU A 382 -4.75 51.50 0.63
CA GLU A 382 -4.50 52.86 0.14
C GLU A 382 -5.77 53.70 0.08
N LEU A 383 -6.88 53.14 -0.40
CA LEU A 383 -8.17 53.81 -0.47
C LEU A 383 -8.77 54.10 0.92
N CYS A 384 -8.50 53.23 1.90
CA CYS A 384 -9.01 53.37 3.26
C CYS A 384 -8.10 54.20 4.18
N ALA A 385 -6.89 54.56 3.76
CA ALA A 385 -5.91 55.22 4.60
C ALA A 385 -6.36 56.55 5.25
N GLY A 386 -7.35 57.24 4.61
CA GLY A 386 -7.91 58.46 5.14
C GLY A 386 -9.20 58.30 5.95
N ILE A 387 -9.69 57.08 6.15
CA ILE A 387 -10.96 56.83 6.86
C ILE A 387 -10.66 56.59 8.35
N PRO A 388 -11.31 57.33 9.26
CA PRO A 388 -11.09 57.14 10.69
C PRO A 388 -11.61 55.81 11.21
N ILE A 389 -10.83 55.14 12.08
CA ILE A 389 -11.24 53.94 12.76
C ILE A 389 -11.98 54.36 14.08
N LEU A 390 -13.13 53.77 14.33
CA LEU A 390 -13.97 54.08 15.51
C LEU A 390 -13.80 53.08 16.66
N VAL A 391 -12.64 52.43 16.81
CA VAL A 391 -12.36 51.49 17.90
C VAL A 391 -11.44 52.17 18.92
#